data_8e727a5d43922a84f0435b4342eb16b6
#
_entry.id   8e727a5d43922a84f0435b4342eb16b6
#
_cell.length_a   1.000
_cell.length_b   1.000
_cell.length_c   1.000
_cell.angle_alpha   90.00
_cell.angle_beta   90.00
_cell.angle_gamma   90.00
#
_symmetry.space_group_name_H-M   'P 1'
#
loop_
_entity.id
_entity.type
_entity.pdbx_description
1 polymer ?
#
loop_
_entity_poly.entity_id
_entity_poly.type
_entity_poly.pdbx_seq_one_letter_code
_entity_poly.pdbx_strand_id
1 'polypeptide(L)'
;MKFPFSLGCNGRGVVHVEGTPMTVDAQFRLLKSAGVYDHFDRMPQPGEEREYLDAANRHGIPIRTGLWWYTAGQDEALLEQNLRVSKEGGAEFHDIMLHIRNQRGSVLTDDEIVAFYELAHNLGNKIGIEIGFENHIYMWSEDPRRVEPIARKVQARGMPFNFVLDHSHVLIKVDNPEEQDIIGIREDVESGTLLLDPYESGNVIDRWMDMNMVHWLQVRPVSPNGPKNRWAIKNNNSYDGGSYGRPCQYPFTKPKPGEWHSLWHAYRVEPCKEVVRRMLRHHLRTPGSPLRYITTDMIDMADYGENAKYSLFEQNVAIASWIRRTWDELADQEAASRVSGRDSR
;
A
#
# COMPACT_ATOMS: atom_id res chain seq x y z
N MET A 1 11.62 21.99 3.86
CA MET A 1 10.39 22.19 3.03
C MET A 1 9.24 21.52 3.75
N LYS A 2 8.02 22.10 3.77
CA LYS A 2 6.88 21.46 4.46
C LYS A 2 6.59 20.09 3.84
N PHE A 3 6.27 19.09 4.68
CA PHE A 3 5.84 17.76 4.24
C PHE A 3 4.52 17.86 3.44
N PRO A 4 4.47 17.48 2.16
CA PRO A 4 3.32 17.80 1.30
C PRO A 4 2.23 16.71 1.32
N PHE A 5 2.54 15.53 1.85
CA PHE A 5 1.65 14.37 1.83
C PHE A 5 0.77 14.30 3.05
N SER A 6 -0.37 13.62 2.94
CA SER A 6 -1.14 13.14 4.08
C SER A 6 -0.60 11.78 4.50
N LEU A 7 -0.04 11.68 5.70
CA LEU A 7 0.55 10.46 6.24
C LEU A 7 -0.45 9.74 7.14
N GLY A 8 -0.81 8.54 6.78
CA GLY A 8 -1.81 7.71 7.47
C GLY A 8 -1.25 6.45 8.10
N CYS A 9 -2.11 5.79 8.85
CA CYS A 9 -1.89 4.44 9.38
C CYS A 9 -3.06 3.54 8.99
N ASN A 10 -2.76 2.34 8.49
CA ASN A 10 -3.79 1.34 8.21
C ASN A 10 -4.48 0.91 9.50
N GLY A 11 -5.82 0.81 9.45
CA GLY A 11 -6.65 0.49 10.62
C GLY A 11 -6.34 -0.86 11.25
N ARG A 12 -5.91 -1.85 10.46
CA ARG A 12 -5.47 -3.15 10.98
C ARG A 12 -4.11 -3.12 11.69
N GLY A 13 -3.36 -2.04 11.55
CA GLY A 13 -2.12 -1.79 12.29
C GLY A 13 -2.33 -1.07 13.63
N VAL A 14 -3.55 -0.58 13.89
CA VAL A 14 -3.92 0.11 15.14
C VAL A 14 -4.56 -0.90 16.08
N VAL A 15 -3.76 -1.88 16.51
CA VAL A 15 -4.19 -2.98 17.39
C VAL A 15 -3.19 -3.17 18.53
N HIS A 16 -3.68 -3.67 19.66
CA HIS A 16 -2.79 -4.12 20.73
C HIS A 16 -2.19 -5.48 20.41
N VAL A 17 -0.94 -5.68 20.84
CA VAL A 17 -0.22 -6.96 20.74
C VAL A 17 -0.99 -8.09 21.45
N GLU A 18 -1.80 -7.76 22.46
CA GLU A 18 -2.59 -8.72 23.26
C GLU A 18 -3.91 -9.14 22.59
N GLY A 19 -4.17 -8.72 21.35
CA GLY A 19 -5.35 -9.16 20.59
C GLY A 19 -6.70 -8.66 21.11
N THR A 20 -6.71 -7.74 22.08
CA THR A 20 -7.95 -7.14 22.56
C THR A 20 -8.47 -6.13 21.55
N PRO A 21 -9.70 -6.28 21.01
CA PRO A 21 -10.27 -5.29 20.11
C PRO A 21 -10.32 -3.92 20.77
N MET A 22 -9.83 -2.90 20.07
CA MET A 22 -9.93 -1.51 20.53
C MET A 22 -11.26 -0.91 20.05
N THR A 23 -11.87 -0.07 20.90
CA THR A 23 -12.99 0.76 20.48
C THR A 23 -12.52 1.77 19.41
N VAL A 24 -13.43 2.25 18.58
CA VAL A 24 -13.14 3.27 17.55
C VAL A 24 -12.47 4.49 18.19
N ASP A 25 -13.01 5.01 19.29
CA ASP A 25 -12.43 6.15 20.01
C ASP A 25 -11.00 5.89 20.49
N ALA A 26 -10.71 4.68 21.00
CA ALA A 26 -9.37 4.31 21.45
C ALA A 26 -8.36 4.26 20.29
N GLN A 27 -8.77 3.79 19.11
CA GLN A 27 -7.93 3.80 17.92
C GLN A 27 -7.54 5.23 17.52
N PHE A 28 -8.49 6.14 17.42
CA PHE A 28 -8.22 7.54 17.08
C PHE A 28 -7.37 8.24 18.14
N ARG A 29 -7.63 7.99 19.43
CA ARG A 29 -6.80 8.51 20.51
C ARG A 29 -5.35 8.04 20.43
N LEU A 30 -5.14 6.76 20.09
CA LEU A 30 -3.80 6.18 19.92
C LEU A 30 -3.08 6.85 18.74
N LEU A 31 -3.73 6.99 17.60
CA LEU A 31 -3.18 7.71 16.44
C LEU A 31 -2.80 9.15 16.79
N LYS A 32 -3.70 9.86 17.47
CA LYS A 32 -3.45 11.25 17.89
C LYS A 32 -2.24 11.35 18.83
N SER A 33 -2.12 10.41 19.76
CA SER A 33 -1.02 10.42 20.75
C SER A 33 0.34 10.17 20.11
N ALA A 34 0.40 9.45 18.99
CA ALA A 34 1.63 9.22 18.25
C ALA A 34 2.21 10.51 17.63
N GLY A 35 1.38 11.49 17.29
CA GLY A 35 1.78 12.81 16.82
C GLY A 35 2.43 12.86 15.44
N VAL A 36 2.42 11.74 14.70
CA VAL A 36 3.08 11.60 13.38
C VAL A 36 2.10 11.43 12.23
N TYR A 37 0.83 11.18 12.53
CA TYR A 37 -0.20 10.89 11.52
C TYR A 37 -1.10 12.10 11.25
N ASP A 38 -1.47 12.24 9.97
CA ASP A 38 -2.40 13.28 9.49
C ASP A 38 -3.79 12.70 9.24
N HIS A 39 -3.91 11.39 9.04
CA HIS A 39 -5.19 10.71 8.80
C HIS A 39 -5.19 9.26 9.28
N PHE A 40 -6.39 8.69 9.34
CA PHE A 40 -6.63 7.28 9.53
C PHE A 40 -7.03 6.64 8.19
N ASP A 41 -6.34 5.57 7.80
CA ASP A 41 -6.67 4.77 6.64
C ASP A 41 -7.61 3.64 7.08
N ARG A 42 -8.90 3.89 6.94
CA ARG A 42 -9.94 2.98 7.40
C ARG A 42 -11.25 3.21 6.67
N MET A 43 -11.82 2.15 6.13
CA MET A 43 -13.23 2.14 5.74
C MET A 43 -14.06 1.61 6.92
N PRO A 44 -15.04 2.38 7.43
CA PRO A 44 -16.02 1.89 8.40
C PRO A 44 -16.79 0.69 7.83
N GLN A 45 -17.32 -0.16 8.70
CA GLN A 45 -18.35 -1.10 8.25
C GLN A 45 -19.66 -0.36 8.03
N PRO A 46 -20.57 -0.87 7.17
CA PRO A 46 -21.89 -0.26 7.00
C PRO A 46 -22.62 -0.10 8.33
N GLY A 47 -23.02 1.13 8.63
CA GLY A 47 -23.66 1.53 9.91
C GLY A 47 -22.72 2.05 11.00
N GLU A 48 -21.40 1.96 10.80
CA GLU A 48 -20.39 2.51 11.74
C GLU A 48 -19.92 3.93 11.35
N GLU A 49 -20.31 4.45 10.19
CA GLU A 49 -19.76 5.67 9.59
C GLU A 49 -19.82 6.85 10.56
N ARG A 50 -20.94 6.99 11.27
CA ARG A 50 -21.15 8.08 12.22
C ARG A 50 -20.21 7.98 13.43
N GLU A 51 -20.01 6.76 13.98
CA GLU A 51 -19.09 6.54 15.10
C GLU A 51 -17.66 6.94 14.72
N TYR A 52 -17.23 6.54 13.51
CA TYR A 52 -15.92 6.91 12.99
C TYR A 52 -15.77 8.41 12.73
N LEU A 53 -16.77 9.07 12.15
CA LEU A 53 -16.78 10.51 11.93
C LEU A 53 -16.74 11.29 13.25
N ASP A 54 -17.53 10.88 14.23
CA ASP A 54 -17.57 11.52 15.54
C ASP A 54 -16.20 11.38 16.26
N ALA A 55 -15.56 10.23 16.15
CA ALA A 55 -14.21 10.00 16.70
C ALA A 55 -13.14 10.80 15.93
N ALA A 56 -13.20 10.81 14.59
CA ALA A 56 -12.33 11.61 13.75
C ALA A 56 -12.37 13.09 14.11
N ASN A 57 -13.56 13.64 14.27
CA ASN A 57 -13.79 15.03 14.66
C ASN A 57 -13.27 15.32 16.09
N ARG A 58 -13.55 14.43 17.05
CA ARG A 58 -13.14 14.58 18.46
C ARG A 58 -11.62 14.62 18.61
N HIS A 59 -10.93 13.76 17.88
CA HIS A 59 -9.47 13.63 17.97
C HIS A 59 -8.72 14.47 16.92
N GLY A 60 -9.41 15.06 15.94
CA GLY A 60 -8.79 15.82 14.86
C GLY A 60 -7.89 14.97 13.95
N ILE A 61 -8.26 13.71 13.72
CA ILE A 61 -7.60 12.78 12.81
C ILE A 61 -8.67 12.34 11.78
N PRO A 62 -8.74 12.95 10.58
CA PRO A 62 -9.74 12.59 9.59
C PRO A 62 -9.47 11.18 9.01
N ILE A 63 -10.51 10.55 8.51
CA ILE A 63 -10.38 9.45 7.54
C ILE A 63 -10.20 10.09 6.17
N ARG A 64 -9.21 9.62 5.37
CA ARG A 64 -8.99 10.11 4.00
C ARG A 64 -8.99 9.02 2.98
N THR A 65 -8.67 7.81 3.39
CA THR A 65 -8.52 6.65 2.52
C THR A 65 -9.30 5.47 3.06
N GLY A 66 -9.79 4.63 2.16
CA GLY A 66 -10.45 3.37 2.46
C GLY A 66 -10.11 2.35 1.39
N LEU A 67 -10.34 1.06 1.66
CA LEU A 67 -9.97 -0.02 0.76
C LEU A 67 -10.91 -1.22 0.88
N TRP A 68 -11.07 -1.98 -0.23
CA TRP A 68 -11.77 -3.25 -0.20
C TRP A 68 -11.41 -4.16 -1.39
N TRP A 69 -11.72 -5.45 -1.22
CA TRP A 69 -11.53 -6.49 -2.24
C TRP A 69 -12.79 -6.67 -3.08
N TYR A 70 -12.61 -6.94 -4.38
CA TYR A 70 -13.73 -7.11 -5.31
C TYR A 70 -13.45 -8.25 -6.29
N THR A 71 -14.51 -8.97 -6.64
CA THR A 71 -14.52 -10.00 -7.68
C THR A 71 -15.40 -9.53 -8.83
N ALA A 72 -14.83 -9.38 -10.00
CA ALA A 72 -15.60 -8.95 -11.18
C ALA A 72 -16.72 -9.93 -11.54
N GLY A 73 -17.89 -9.39 -11.85
CA GLY A 73 -19.12 -10.13 -12.13
C GLY A 73 -19.92 -10.52 -10.88
N GLN A 74 -19.42 -10.21 -9.68
CA GLN A 74 -20.05 -10.53 -8.40
C GLN A 74 -20.27 -9.28 -7.54
N ASP A 75 -19.25 -8.41 -7.46
CA ASP A 75 -19.14 -7.41 -6.39
C ASP A 75 -19.40 -5.96 -6.88
N GLU A 76 -19.99 -5.76 -8.07
CA GLU A 76 -20.27 -4.42 -8.60
C GLU A 76 -21.24 -3.62 -7.71
N ALA A 77 -22.25 -4.28 -7.14
CA ALA A 77 -23.17 -3.65 -6.19
C ALA A 77 -22.50 -3.36 -4.84
N LEU A 78 -21.61 -4.26 -4.38
CA LEU A 78 -20.80 -4.06 -3.19
C LEU A 78 -19.82 -2.89 -3.38
N LEU A 79 -19.24 -2.75 -4.58
CA LEU A 79 -18.37 -1.63 -4.91
C LEU A 79 -19.13 -0.29 -4.74
N GLU A 80 -20.31 -0.15 -5.33
CA GLU A 80 -21.11 1.09 -5.17
C GLU A 80 -21.43 1.35 -3.69
N GLN A 81 -21.82 0.33 -2.94
CA GLN A 81 -22.08 0.45 -1.51
C GLN A 81 -20.85 0.91 -0.73
N ASN A 82 -19.69 0.28 -0.96
CA ASN A 82 -18.45 0.59 -0.24
C ASN A 82 -17.93 1.99 -0.59
N LEU A 83 -18.08 2.44 -1.83
CA LEU A 83 -17.74 3.82 -2.21
C LEU A 83 -18.59 4.84 -1.44
N ARG A 84 -19.89 4.56 -1.24
CA ARG A 84 -20.77 5.42 -0.41
C ARG A 84 -20.35 5.42 1.05
N VAL A 85 -20.14 4.23 1.64
CA VAL A 85 -19.69 4.07 3.03
C VAL A 85 -18.34 4.80 3.25
N SER A 86 -17.39 4.62 2.33
CA SER A 86 -16.10 5.33 2.40
C SER A 86 -16.29 6.84 2.37
N LYS A 87 -17.12 7.35 1.43
CA LYS A 87 -17.42 8.77 1.30
C LYS A 87 -18.11 9.33 2.53
N GLU A 88 -19.12 8.64 3.04
CA GLU A 88 -19.87 9.00 4.24
C GLU A 88 -18.97 8.95 5.49
N GLY A 89 -18.01 8.02 5.53
CA GLY A 89 -16.97 7.94 6.56
C GLY A 89 -15.89 9.03 6.48
N GLY A 90 -15.89 9.85 5.43
CA GLY A 90 -14.97 10.97 5.25
C GLY A 90 -13.80 10.70 4.29
N ALA A 91 -13.73 9.51 3.66
CA ALA A 91 -12.68 9.19 2.72
C ALA A 91 -12.77 10.04 1.44
N GLU A 92 -11.61 10.42 0.92
CA GLU A 92 -11.42 11.14 -0.33
C GLU A 92 -11.01 10.20 -1.46
N PHE A 93 -10.41 9.05 -1.09
CA PHE A 93 -9.88 8.05 -2.02
C PHE A 93 -10.27 6.63 -1.56
N HIS A 94 -10.68 5.78 -2.52
CA HIS A 94 -11.00 4.37 -2.27
C HIS A 94 -10.08 3.47 -3.11
N ASP A 95 -9.37 2.61 -2.43
CA ASP A 95 -8.49 1.63 -3.03
C ASP A 95 -9.26 0.35 -3.37
N ILE A 96 -9.04 -0.15 -4.57
CA ILE A 96 -9.72 -1.30 -5.15
C ILE A 96 -8.71 -2.42 -5.39
N MET A 97 -8.82 -3.46 -4.59
CA MET A 97 -8.12 -4.72 -4.81
C MET A 97 -9.01 -5.64 -5.65
N LEU A 98 -8.80 -5.67 -6.97
CA LEU A 98 -9.58 -6.51 -7.88
C LEU A 98 -8.93 -7.88 -8.04
N HIS A 99 -9.60 -8.93 -7.60
CA HIS A 99 -9.13 -10.31 -7.74
C HIS A 99 -8.79 -10.66 -9.20
N ILE A 100 -7.73 -11.48 -9.36
CA ILE A 100 -7.30 -11.95 -10.69
C ILE A 100 -8.35 -12.81 -11.40
N ARG A 101 -9.28 -13.40 -10.65
CA ARG A 101 -10.33 -14.27 -11.20
C ARG A 101 -11.71 -13.63 -11.02
N ASN A 102 -12.55 -13.76 -12.05
CA ASN A 102 -13.95 -13.36 -11.99
C ASN A 102 -14.81 -14.39 -11.22
N GLN A 103 -16.10 -14.09 -11.02
CA GLN A 103 -17.05 -14.97 -10.33
C GLN A 103 -17.16 -16.39 -10.91
N ARG A 104 -16.73 -16.61 -12.16
CA ARG A 104 -16.72 -17.92 -12.82
C ARG A 104 -15.41 -18.69 -12.61
N GLY A 105 -14.47 -18.11 -11.87
CA GLY A 105 -13.14 -18.68 -11.65
C GLY A 105 -12.15 -18.49 -12.81
N SER A 106 -12.56 -17.81 -13.89
CA SER A 106 -11.69 -17.51 -15.03
C SER A 106 -10.76 -16.34 -14.71
N VAL A 107 -9.51 -16.42 -15.18
CA VAL A 107 -8.56 -15.31 -15.10
C VAL A 107 -9.10 -14.14 -15.91
N LEU A 108 -9.09 -12.94 -15.31
CA LEU A 108 -9.53 -11.71 -15.95
C LEU A 108 -8.64 -11.37 -17.16
N THR A 109 -9.26 -11.06 -18.27
CA THR A 109 -8.61 -10.42 -19.41
C THR A 109 -8.31 -8.96 -19.09
N ASP A 110 -7.36 -8.35 -19.81
CA ASP A 110 -7.07 -6.93 -19.66
C ASP A 110 -8.30 -6.04 -19.92
N ASP A 111 -9.15 -6.43 -20.88
CA ASP A 111 -10.34 -5.66 -21.22
C ASP A 111 -11.42 -5.74 -20.13
N GLU A 112 -11.55 -6.88 -19.43
CA GLU A 112 -12.42 -7.01 -18.25
C GLU A 112 -11.91 -6.14 -17.09
N ILE A 113 -10.58 -6.08 -16.87
CA ILE A 113 -9.99 -5.21 -15.84
C ILE A 113 -10.23 -3.74 -16.17
N VAL A 114 -10.01 -3.35 -17.42
CA VAL A 114 -10.28 -1.97 -17.88
C VAL A 114 -11.76 -1.62 -17.76
N ALA A 115 -12.67 -2.54 -18.06
CA ALA A 115 -14.10 -2.32 -17.90
C ALA A 115 -14.51 -2.15 -16.42
N PHE A 116 -13.90 -2.94 -15.52
CA PHE A 116 -14.13 -2.79 -14.08
C PHE A 116 -13.60 -1.45 -13.55
N TYR A 117 -12.42 -1.02 -14.02
CA TYR A 117 -11.87 0.30 -13.68
C TYR A 117 -12.79 1.43 -14.15
N GLU A 118 -13.31 1.35 -15.39
CA GLU A 118 -14.24 2.33 -15.95
C GLU A 118 -15.54 2.40 -15.12
N LEU A 119 -16.10 1.26 -14.73
CA LEU A 119 -17.25 1.20 -13.83
C LEU A 119 -16.95 1.89 -12.50
N ALA A 120 -15.82 1.55 -11.87
CA ALA A 120 -15.42 2.11 -10.59
C ALA A 120 -15.18 3.63 -10.69
N HIS A 121 -14.52 4.08 -11.74
CA HIS A 121 -14.27 5.49 -12.00
C HIS A 121 -15.58 6.29 -12.17
N ASN A 122 -16.54 5.75 -12.94
CA ASN A 122 -17.82 6.39 -13.14
C ASN A 122 -18.66 6.45 -11.86
N LEU A 123 -18.66 5.38 -11.07
CA LEU A 123 -19.32 5.36 -9.75
C LEU A 123 -18.63 6.35 -8.79
N GLY A 124 -17.30 6.35 -8.75
CA GLY A 124 -16.53 7.28 -7.93
C GLY A 124 -16.84 8.74 -8.25
N ASN A 125 -16.88 9.10 -9.53
CA ASN A 125 -17.25 10.45 -9.98
C ASN A 125 -18.70 10.83 -9.55
N LYS A 126 -19.65 9.90 -9.67
CA LYS A 126 -21.05 10.10 -9.26
C LYS A 126 -21.17 10.32 -7.74
N ILE A 127 -20.37 9.62 -6.95
CA ILE A 127 -20.41 9.66 -5.48
C ILE A 127 -19.53 10.81 -4.94
N GLY A 128 -18.54 11.25 -5.71
CA GLY A 128 -17.58 12.27 -5.31
C GLY A 128 -16.43 11.70 -4.49
N ILE A 129 -15.96 10.52 -4.82
CA ILE A 129 -14.76 9.88 -4.24
C ILE A 129 -13.84 9.41 -5.36
N GLU A 130 -12.55 9.64 -5.22
CA GLU A 130 -11.58 9.10 -6.16
C GLU A 130 -11.36 7.62 -5.93
N ILE A 131 -11.00 6.89 -6.99
CA ILE A 131 -10.67 5.48 -6.92
C ILE A 131 -9.28 5.21 -7.50
N GLY A 132 -8.65 4.13 -7.06
CA GLY A 132 -7.44 3.62 -7.67
C GLY A 132 -7.34 2.11 -7.53
N PHE A 133 -6.53 1.48 -8.39
CA PHE A 133 -6.20 0.07 -8.28
C PHE A 133 -4.87 -0.13 -7.54
N GLU A 134 -4.84 -1.12 -6.65
CA GLU A 134 -3.63 -1.51 -5.92
C GLU A 134 -2.86 -2.63 -6.64
N ASN A 135 -1.52 -2.61 -6.55
CA ASN A 135 -0.76 -3.81 -6.79
C ASN A 135 -0.73 -4.67 -5.52
N HIS A 136 -1.32 -5.86 -5.64
CA HIS A 136 -1.46 -6.74 -4.49
C HIS A 136 -1.36 -8.21 -4.92
N ILE A 137 -0.86 -9.09 -4.03
CA ILE A 137 -0.93 -10.56 -4.24
C ILE A 137 -2.38 -11.00 -4.42
N TYR A 138 -2.60 -12.03 -5.25
CA TYR A 138 -3.91 -12.56 -5.67
C TYR A 138 -4.75 -11.64 -6.56
N MET A 139 -4.35 -10.38 -6.75
CA MET A 139 -5.02 -9.44 -7.62
C MET A 139 -4.47 -9.53 -9.05
N TRP A 140 -5.19 -8.95 -9.99
CA TRP A 140 -4.73 -8.88 -11.38
C TRP A 140 -3.35 -8.20 -11.52
N SER A 141 -3.05 -7.30 -10.61
CA SER A 141 -1.85 -6.46 -10.53
C SER A 141 -0.67 -7.14 -9.82
N GLU A 142 -0.84 -8.39 -9.37
CA GLU A 142 0.27 -9.19 -8.83
C GLU A 142 1.34 -9.44 -9.88
N ASP A 143 0.94 -9.58 -11.16
CA ASP A 143 1.85 -9.63 -12.29
C ASP A 143 2.23 -8.20 -12.73
N PRO A 144 3.43 -7.73 -12.42
CA PRO A 144 3.83 -6.35 -12.71
C PRO A 144 3.88 -6.04 -14.21
N ARG A 145 3.97 -7.06 -15.09
CA ARG A 145 3.97 -6.90 -16.55
C ARG A 145 2.63 -6.39 -17.08
N ARG A 146 1.53 -6.61 -16.34
CA ARG A 146 0.17 -6.20 -16.72
C ARG A 146 -0.17 -4.76 -16.36
N VAL A 147 0.50 -4.19 -15.36
CA VAL A 147 0.12 -2.88 -14.79
C VAL A 147 0.22 -1.76 -15.82
N GLU A 148 1.37 -1.63 -16.49
CA GLU A 148 1.59 -0.58 -17.49
C GLU A 148 0.68 -0.70 -18.72
N PRO A 149 0.51 -1.89 -19.36
CA PRO A 149 -0.42 -2.04 -20.47
C PRO A 149 -1.87 -1.67 -20.11
N ILE A 150 -2.35 -2.08 -18.93
CA ILE A 150 -3.70 -1.76 -18.47
C ILE A 150 -3.85 -0.26 -18.20
N ALA A 151 -2.87 0.37 -17.54
CA ALA A 151 -2.88 1.81 -17.32
C ALA A 151 -2.98 2.58 -18.65
N ARG A 152 -2.21 2.19 -19.67
CA ARG A 152 -2.27 2.78 -21.02
C ARG A 152 -3.63 2.58 -21.70
N LYS A 153 -4.25 1.39 -21.55
CA LYS A 153 -5.60 1.13 -22.08
C LYS A 153 -6.65 2.03 -21.43
N VAL A 154 -6.58 2.24 -20.10
CA VAL A 154 -7.48 3.14 -19.37
C VAL A 154 -7.27 4.59 -19.82
N GLN A 155 -6.01 5.04 -19.91
CA GLN A 155 -5.68 6.39 -20.37
C GLN A 155 -6.13 6.65 -21.82
N ALA A 156 -6.00 5.64 -22.70
CA ALA A 156 -6.49 5.73 -24.07
C ALA A 156 -8.01 5.91 -24.19
N ARG A 157 -8.77 5.58 -23.13
CA ARG A 157 -10.22 5.87 -23.01
C ARG A 157 -10.51 7.24 -22.41
N GLY A 158 -9.48 8.07 -22.19
CA GLY A 158 -9.61 9.43 -21.66
C GLY A 158 -9.80 9.51 -20.14
N MET A 159 -9.54 8.41 -19.42
CA MET A 159 -9.61 8.37 -17.95
C MET A 159 -8.21 8.44 -17.33
N PRO A 160 -8.03 9.13 -16.19
CA PRO A 160 -6.81 8.99 -15.42
C PRO A 160 -6.72 7.56 -14.86
N PHE A 161 -5.53 6.98 -14.86
CA PHE A 161 -5.29 5.73 -14.14
C PHE A 161 -4.62 6.06 -12.82
N ASN A 162 -5.36 5.94 -11.73
CA ASN A 162 -4.85 6.15 -10.39
C ASN A 162 -4.38 4.81 -9.82
N PHE A 163 -3.17 4.80 -9.30
CA PHE A 163 -2.53 3.59 -8.79
C PHE A 163 -2.15 3.73 -7.32
N VAL A 164 -2.43 2.69 -6.56
CA VAL A 164 -2.00 2.54 -5.17
C VAL A 164 -0.83 1.57 -5.18
N LEU A 165 0.33 2.07 -4.78
CA LEU A 165 1.56 1.28 -4.76
C LEU A 165 1.81 0.72 -3.36
N ASP A 166 1.47 -0.56 -3.13
CA ASP A 166 2.08 -1.34 -2.06
C ASP A 166 3.35 -2.01 -2.60
N HIS A 167 4.46 -1.37 -2.38
CA HIS A 167 5.76 -1.83 -2.89
C HIS A 167 6.16 -3.21 -2.36
N SER A 168 5.60 -3.65 -1.25
CA SER A 168 5.95 -4.94 -0.65
C SER A 168 5.63 -6.11 -1.57
N HIS A 169 4.54 -6.01 -2.34
CA HIS A 169 4.12 -7.06 -3.28
C HIS A 169 5.05 -7.22 -4.50
N VAL A 170 5.89 -6.24 -4.77
CA VAL A 170 7.01 -6.37 -5.71
C VAL A 170 8.24 -6.92 -4.99
N LEU A 171 8.59 -6.36 -3.83
CA LEU A 171 9.84 -6.66 -3.14
C LEU A 171 9.92 -8.09 -2.60
N ILE A 172 8.81 -8.72 -2.23
CA ILE A 172 8.81 -10.15 -1.83
C ILE A 172 9.24 -11.08 -2.95
N LYS A 173 9.20 -10.63 -4.22
CA LYS A 173 9.59 -11.39 -5.40
C LYS A 173 11.06 -11.18 -5.78
N VAL A 174 11.73 -10.18 -5.20
CA VAL A 174 13.16 -9.95 -5.41
C VAL A 174 13.94 -11.07 -4.77
N ASP A 175 14.86 -11.68 -5.51
CA ASP A 175 15.67 -12.83 -5.07
C ASP A 175 14.83 -13.99 -4.49
N ASN A 176 13.62 -14.19 -5.05
CA ASN A 176 12.67 -15.19 -4.57
C ASN A 176 12.03 -15.98 -5.74
N PRO A 177 12.71 -17.03 -6.23
CA PRO A 177 12.20 -17.85 -7.33
C PRO A 177 10.82 -18.47 -7.07
N GLU A 178 10.50 -18.86 -5.80
CA GLU A 178 9.19 -19.43 -5.46
C GLU A 178 8.07 -18.39 -5.72
N GLU A 179 8.27 -17.16 -5.33
CA GLU A 179 7.30 -16.07 -5.56
C GLU A 179 7.19 -15.69 -7.04
N GLN A 180 8.30 -15.75 -7.78
CA GLN A 180 8.33 -15.50 -9.22
C GLN A 180 7.58 -16.58 -10.00
N ASP A 181 7.67 -17.85 -9.57
CA ASP A 181 6.99 -18.98 -10.21
C ASP A 181 5.47 -18.92 -10.05
N ILE A 182 4.97 -18.38 -8.93
CA ILE A 182 3.52 -18.27 -8.68
C ILE A 182 2.81 -17.53 -9.81
N ILE A 183 3.46 -16.53 -10.38
CA ILE A 183 2.90 -15.70 -11.45
C ILE A 183 3.65 -15.86 -12.79
N GLY A 184 4.61 -16.80 -12.85
CA GLY A 184 5.33 -17.14 -14.09
C GLY A 184 6.21 -16.02 -14.63
N ILE A 185 6.92 -15.30 -13.76
CA ILE A 185 7.82 -14.18 -14.16
C ILE A 185 9.30 -14.55 -14.03
N ARG A 186 9.65 -15.76 -13.58
CA ARG A 186 11.05 -16.13 -13.29
C ARG A 186 11.97 -15.90 -14.48
N GLU A 187 11.57 -16.38 -15.66
CA GLU A 187 12.38 -16.26 -16.88
C GLU A 187 12.63 -14.78 -17.25
N ASP A 188 11.61 -13.92 -17.12
CA ASP A 188 11.75 -12.50 -17.40
C ASP A 188 12.69 -11.81 -16.39
N VAL A 189 12.66 -12.25 -15.13
CA VAL A 189 13.57 -11.72 -14.09
C VAL A 189 15.00 -12.21 -14.33
N GLU A 190 15.22 -13.50 -14.58
CA GLU A 190 16.54 -14.08 -14.84
C GLU A 190 17.18 -13.54 -16.12
N SER A 191 16.39 -13.24 -17.15
CA SER A 191 16.89 -12.61 -18.38
C SER A 191 17.14 -11.11 -18.28
N GLY A 192 16.71 -10.47 -17.15
CA GLY A 192 16.80 -9.02 -16.98
C GLY A 192 15.76 -8.24 -17.79
N THR A 193 14.77 -8.90 -18.39
CA THR A 193 13.66 -8.24 -19.10
C THR A 193 12.70 -7.57 -18.10
N LEU A 194 12.58 -8.13 -16.91
CA LEU A 194 11.77 -7.61 -15.81
C LEU A 194 12.68 -7.30 -14.60
N LEU A 195 12.87 -6.03 -14.28
CA LEU A 195 13.68 -5.58 -13.16
C LEU A 195 12.77 -5.30 -11.97
N LEU A 196 12.96 -6.04 -10.88
CA LEU A 196 12.18 -5.90 -9.64
C LEU A 196 12.95 -5.17 -8.53
N ASP A 197 14.30 -5.27 -8.53
CA ASP A 197 15.13 -4.70 -7.49
C ASP A 197 15.09 -3.16 -7.56
N PRO A 198 14.70 -2.47 -6.48
CA PRO A 198 14.62 -1.01 -6.44
C PRO A 198 15.98 -0.31 -6.61
N TYR A 199 17.09 -1.02 -6.51
CA TYR A 199 18.42 -0.46 -6.80
C TYR A 199 18.77 -0.48 -8.28
N GLU A 200 18.07 -1.27 -9.08
CA GLU A 200 18.25 -1.30 -10.52
C GLU A 200 17.53 -0.12 -11.18
N SER A 201 18.22 0.54 -12.12
CA SER A 201 17.61 1.63 -12.89
C SER A 201 16.61 1.08 -13.91
N GLY A 202 15.42 1.67 -13.99
CA GLY A 202 14.34 1.23 -14.88
C GLY A 202 13.58 0.02 -14.35
N ASN A 203 13.68 -0.27 -13.04
CA ASN A 203 12.82 -1.26 -12.38
C ASN A 203 11.34 -0.89 -12.52
N VAL A 204 10.46 -1.85 -12.28
CA VAL A 204 9.01 -1.65 -12.49
C VAL A 204 8.43 -0.49 -11.67
N ILE A 205 8.94 -0.23 -10.47
CA ILE A 205 8.46 0.84 -9.61
C ILE A 205 8.86 2.21 -10.19
N ASP A 206 10.10 2.36 -10.66
CA ASP A 206 10.56 3.57 -11.35
C ASP A 206 9.68 3.86 -12.58
N ARG A 207 9.37 2.83 -13.38
CA ARG A 207 8.49 2.95 -14.56
C ARG A 207 7.08 3.41 -14.19
N TRP A 208 6.52 2.89 -13.10
CA TRP A 208 5.19 3.31 -12.63
C TRP A 208 5.19 4.76 -12.10
N MET A 209 6.28 5.18 -11.45
CA MET A 209 6.46 6.58 -11.05
C MET A 209 6.55 7.51 -12.27
N ASP A 210 7.34 7.12 -13.29
CA ASP A 210 7.53 7.90 -14.51
C ASP A 210 6.24 8.04 -15.34
N MET A 211 5.30 7.10 -15.22
CA MET A 211 3.95 7.19 -15.78
C MET A 211 3.05 8.19 -15.05
N ASN A 212 3.49 8.74 -13.94
CA ASN A 212 2.75 9.73 -13.15
C ASN A 212 1.38 9.22 -12.67
N MET A 213 1.29 7.94 -12.32
CA MET A 213 0.03 7.31 -11.94
C MET A 213 -0.08 6.95 -10.45
N VAL A 214 1.01 7.04 -9.67
CA VAL A 214 1.01 6.65 -8.26
C VAL A 214 0.46 7.78 -7.40
N HIS A 215 -0.77 7.62 -6.91
CA HIS A 215 -1.48 8.59 -6.08
C HIS A 215 -1.33 8.33 -4.59
N TRP A 216 -1.14 7.06 -4.23
CA TRP A 216 -1.04 6.61 -2.86
C TRP A 216 0.07 5.55 -2.75
N LEU A 217 0.93 5.69 -1.74
CA LEU A 217 1.99 4.75 -1.40
C LEU A 217 1.67 4.07 -0.07
N GLN A 218 1.52 2.77 -0.08
CA GLN A 218 1.45 1.95 1.13
C GLN A 218 2.85 1.44 1.48
N VAL A 219 3.27 1.68 2.71
CA VAL A 219 4.61 1.36 3.21
C VAL A 219 4.54 0.21 4.19
N ARG A 220 4.70 -0.98 3.66
CA ARG A 220 4.83 -2.21 4.43
C ARG A 220 6.24 -2.77 4.26
N PRO A 221 7.05 -2.77 5.32
CA PRO A 221 8.37 -3.35 5.27
C PRO A 221 8.30 -4.86 5.03
N VAL A 222 9.02 -5.31 4.02
CA VAL A 222 9.30 -6.71 3.74
C VAL A 222 10.79 -6.87 3.45
N SER A 223 11.27 -8.08 3.38
CA SER A 223 12.63 -8.38 2.95
C SER A 223 12.57 -9.12 1.62
N PRO A 224 13.42 -8.80 0.63
CA PRO A 224 13.69 -9.71 -0.48
C PRO A 224 13.95 -11.12 0.06
N ASN A 225 13.33 -12.12 -0.58
CA ASN A 225 13.37 -13.51 -0.11
C ASN A 225 13.13 -13.62 1.41
N GLY A 226 12.12 -12.91 1.91
CA GLY A 226 11.83 -12.79 3.33
C GLY A 226 11.23 -14.05 3.96
N PRO A 227 11.22 -14.13 5.28
CA PRO A 227 10.65 -15.27 5.97
C PRO A 227 9.13 -15.33 5.84
N LYS A 228 8.60 -16.55 5.89
CA LYS A 228 7.17 -16.82 6.04
C LYS A 228 6.74 -16.61 7.50
N ASN A 229 5.50 -16.21 7.73
CA ASN A 229 4.99 -16.02 9.09
C ASN A 229 4.84 -17.37 9.82
N ARG A 230 5.73 -17.64 10.79
CA ARG A 230 5.72 -18.89 11.56
C ARG A 230 4.68 -18.90 12.67
N TRP A 231 4.10 -17.75 13.01
CA TRP A 231 3.09 -17.61 14.04
C TRP A 231 1.66 -17.66 13.49
N ALA A 232 1.49 -17.51 12.17
CA ALA A 232 0.20 -17.62 11.56
C ALA A 232 -0.41 -19.00 11.83
N ILE A 233 -1.64 -19.01 12.28
CA ILE A 233 -2.39 -20.24 12.52
C ILE A 233 -2.86 -20.73 11.16
N LYS A 234 -2.43 -21.93 10.76
CA LYS A 234 -2.95 -22.61 9.58
C LYS A 234 -4.38 -23.05 9.84
N ASN A 235 -5.31 -22.13 9.82
CA ASN A 235 -6.73 -22.40 9.91
C ASN A 235 -7.32 -22.53 8.51
N ASN A 236 -8.33 -23.40 8.36
CA ASN A 236 -9.12 -23.53 7.13
C ASN A 236 -9.87 -22.23 6.73
N ASN A 237 -9.77 -21.18 7.53
CA ASN A 237 -10.32 -19.85 7.29
C ASN A 237 -9.31 -18.89 6.69
N SER A 238 -8.16 -19.38 6.21
CA SER A 238 -7.28 -18.56 5.44
C SER A 238 -8.04 -18.07 4.21
N TYR A 239 -7.94 -16.80 3.99
CA TYR A 239 -8.34 -16.09 2.81
C TYR A 239 -8.03 -16.93 1.56
N ASP A 240 -9.04 -17.49 0.92
CA ASP A 240 -8.94 -18.34 -0.28
C ASP A 240 -7.82 -19.40 -0.29
N GLY A 241 -7.42 -19.90 0.84
CA GLY A 241 -6.37 -20.91 0.94
C GLY A 241 -4.99 -20.45 0.51
N GLY A 242 -4.81 -19.18 0.21
CA GLY A 242 -3.62 -18.71 -0.49
C GLY A 242 -2.57 -18.03 0.36
N SER A 243 -2.93 -17.33 1.44
CA SER A 243 -1.97 -16.45 2.09
C SER A 243 -0.92 -17.17 2.94
N TYR A 244 -1.22 -18.30 3.51
CA TYR A 244 -0.22 -19.02 4.30
C TYR A 244 0.90 -19.55 3.44
N GLY A 245 2.11 -19.17 3.78
CA GLY A 245 3.30 -19.62 3.09
C GLY A 245 3.90 -18.61 2.12
N ARG A 246 3.33 -17.42 2.01
CA ARG A 246 3.96 -16.28 1.35
C ARG A 246 4.90 -15.54 2.33
N PRO A 247 5.86 -14.72 1.85
CA PRO A 247 6.69 -13.88 2.73
C PRO A 247 5.86 -12.90 3.54
N CYS A 248 6.16 -12.79 4.84
CA CYS A 248 5.47 -11.86 5.72
C CYS A 248 6.16 -10.49 5.82
N GLN A 249 5.47 -9.53 6.44
CA GLN A 249 6.08 -8.26 6.80
C GLN A 249 7.28 -8.48 7.73
N TYR A 250 8.29 -7.62 7.57
CA TYR A 250 9.53 -7.67 8.33
C TYR A 250 9.57 -6.51 9.33
N PRO A 251 9.92 -6.72 10.61
CA PRO A 251 9.95 -5.63 11.58
C PRO A 251 10.87 -4.49 11.12
N PHE A 252 10.35 -3.27 11.09
CA PHE A 252 11.09 -2.09 10.64
C PHE A 252 12.21 -1.70 11.62
N THR A 253 11.91 -1.80 12.93
CA THR A 253 12.89 -1.65 14.00
C THR A 253 13.12 -2.99 14.67
N LYS A 254 14.28 -3.15 15.32
CA LYS A 254 14.66 -4.40 15.98
C LYS A 254 13.69 -4.74 17.12
N PRO A 255 12.98 -5.88 17.03
CA PRO A 255 12.11 -6.37 18.11
C PRO A 255 12.93 -6.78 19.34
N LYS A 256 12.28 -6.88 20.48
CA LYS A 256 12.88 -7.45 21.68
C LYS A 256 13.17 -8.94 21.51
N PRO A 257 14.07 -9.52 22.31
CA PRO A 257 14.30 -10.96 22.27
C PRO A 257 13.02 -11.77 22.44
N GLY A 258 12.77 -12.71 21.52
CA GLY A 258 11.56 -13.55 21.50
C GLY A 258 10.34 -12.95 20.79
N GLU A 259 10.39 -11.68 20.39
CA GLU A 259 9.29 -11.01 19.64
C GLU A 259 9.39 -11.20 18.13
N TRP A 260 10.44 -11.83 17.61
CA TRP A 260 10.58 -12.14 16.19
C TRP A 260 11.05 -13.59 16.01
N HIS A 261 10.47 -14.27 15.05
CA HIS A 261 10.70 -15.69 14.81
C HIS A 261 11.88 -16.01 13.87
N SER A 262 12.53 -14.98 13.36
CA SER A 262 13.66 -15.11 12.43
C SER A 262 14.80 -14.18 12.85
N LEU A 263 15.95 -14.27 12.20
CA LEU A 263 17.03 -13.31 12.42
C LEU A 263 16.61 -11.94 11.92
N TRP A 264 16.83 -10.92 12.76
CA TRP A 264 16.58 -9.54 12.39
C TRP A 264 17.89 -8.84 12.02
N HIS A 265 17.87 -8.20 10.85
CA HIS A 265 18.99 -7.37 10.37
C HIS A 265 18.45 -6.09 9.73
N ALA A 266 19.04 -4.94 10.09
CA ALA A 266 18.60 -3.64 9.59
C ALA A 266 18.67 -3.53 8.05
N TYR A 267 19.67 -4.14 7.41
CA TYR A 267 19.82 -4.09 5.95
C TYR A 267 18.66 -4.75 5.18
N ARG A 268 17.92 -5.66 5.81
CA ARG A 268 16.81 -6.36 5.15
C ARG A 268 15.62 -5.46 4.82
N VAL A 269 15.46 -4.34 5.51
CA VAL A 269 14.41 -3.35 5.22
C VAL A 269 14.91 -2.21 4.32
N GLU A 270 16.19 -2.19 3.94
CA GLU A 270 16.74 -1.13 3.09
C GLU A 270 16.12 -1.09 1.68
N PRO A 271 15.79 -2.22 1.01
CA PRO A 271 15.07 -2.17 -0.27
C PRO A 271 13.71 -1.46 -0.16
N CYS A 272 12.95 -1.69 0.90
CA CYS A 272 11.69 -0.96 1.16
C CYS A 272 11.95 0.53 1.35
N LYS A 273 12.97 0.87 2.14
CA LYS A 273 13.36 2.27 2.36
C LYS A 273 13.82 2.95 1.07
N GLU A 274 14.51 2.21 0.19
CA GLU A 274 14.95 2.75 -1.08
C GLU A 274 13.76 3.09 -1.99
N VAL A 275 12.73 2.26 -2.06
CA VAL A 275 11.50 2.60 -2.80
C VAL A 275 10.91 3.91 -2.28
N VAL A 276 10.76 4.05 -0.96
CA VAL A 276 10.23 5.28 -0.36
C VAL A 276 11.12 6.49 -0.71
N ARG A 277 12.45 6.36 -0.59
CA ARG A 277 13.39 7.46 -0.95
C ARG A 277 13.24 7.85 -2.42
N ARG A 278 13.13 6.88 -3.33
CA ARG A 278 12.91 7.14 -4.77
C ARG A 278 11.60 7.86 -5.02
N MET A 279 10.51 7.41 -4.39
CA MET A 279 9.21 8.06 -4.51
C MET A 279 9.24 9.51 -4.01
N LEU A 280 9.85 9.77 -2.87
CA LEU A 280 9.98 11.12 -2.31
C LEU A 280 10.86 12.01 -3.20
N ARG A 281 11.99 11.49 -3.74
CA ARG A 281 12.85 12.22 -4.70
C ARG A 281 12.10 12.51 -6.00
N HIS A 282 11.35 11.54 -6.52
CA HIS A 282 10.55 11.72 -7.73
C HIS A 282 9.56 12.89 -7.52
N HIS A 283 8.84 12.92 -6.41
CA HIS A 283 7.92 14.01 -6.08
C HIS A 283 8.62 15.37 -5.97
N LEU A 284 9.81 15.44 -5.36
CA LEU A 284 10.60 16.66 -5.24
C LEU A 284 11.05 17.21 -6.60
N ARG A 285 11.25 16.35 -7.59
CA ARG A 285 11.80 16.67 -8.91
C ARG A 285 10.75 16.80 -10.01
N THR A 286 9.55 16.24 -9.78
CA THR A 286 8.48 16.17 -10.78
C THR A 286 7.34 17.11 -10.40
N PRO A 287 7.28 18.33 -11.01
CA PRO A 287 6.13 19.20 -10.82
C PRO A 287 4.83 18.49 -11.24
N GLY A 288 3.83 18.54 -10.38
CA GLY A 288 2.54 17.88 -10.64
C GLY A 288 2.52 16.37 -10.39
N SER A 289 3.52 15.82 -9.69
CA SER A 289 3.46 14.44 -9.19
C SER A 289 2.14 14.19 -8.44
N PRO A 290 1.41 13.13 -8.78
CA PRO A 290 0.08 12.89 -8.25
C PRO A 290 0.07 12.32 -6.82
N LEU A 291 1.21 11.94 -6.25
CA LEU A 291 1.31 11.36 -4.92
C LEU A 291 0.75 12.31 -3.85
N ARG A 292 -0.29 11.87 -3.14
CA ARG A 292 -0.95 12.64 -2.08
C ARG A 292 -0.99 11.93 -0.75
N TYR A 293 -1.12 10.61 -0.76
CA TYR A 293 -1.27 9.79 0.43
C TYR A 293 -0.08 8.85 0.61
N ILE A 294 0.37 8.74 1.84
CA ILE A 294 1.32 7.70 2.26
C ILE A 294 0.72 7.03 3.49
N THR A 295 0.63 5.71 3.51
CA THR A 295 0.09 4.96 4.66
C THR A 295 1.11 3.96 5.15
N THR A 296 1.33 3.91 6.47
CA THR A 296 2.10 2.83 7.08
C THR A 296 1.21 1.60 7.22
N ASP A 297 1.71 0.44 6.76
CA ASP A 297 0.87 -0.71 6.48
C ASP A 297 1.36 -2.01 7.13
N MET A 298 1.91 -1.95 8.34
CA MET A 298 2.10 -3.16 9.13
C MET A 298 0.80 -3.55 9.80
N ILE A 299 0.25 -4.71 9.39
CA ILE A 299 -1.12 -5.12 9.70
C ILE A 299 -1.21 -6.52 10.30
N ASP A 300 -2.30 -6.79 11.02
CA ASP A 300 -2.62 -8.09 11.61
C ASP A 300 -3.46 -8.91 10.63
N MET A 301 -2.77 -9.60 9.72
CA MET A 301 -3.34 -10.58 8.78
C MET A 301 -2.38 -11.74 8.56
N ALA A 302 -2.87 -12.84 8.02
CA ALA A 302 -2.20 -14.14 7.96
C ALA A 302 -0.72 -14.10 7.54
N ASP A 303 -0.41 -13.68 6.32
CA ASP A 303 0.98 -13.60 5.84
C ASP A 303 1.70 -12.32 6.26
N TYR A 304 0.98 -11.36 6.77
CA TYR A 304 1.56 -10.08 7.13
C TYR A 304 2.12 -10.11 8.56
N GLY A 305 1.26 -10.07 9.55
CA GLY A 305 1.68 -10.00 10.95
C GLY A 305 0.71 -10.66 11.92
N GLU A 306 -0.11 -11.61 11.46
CA GLU A 306 -1.01 -12.36 12.33
C GLU A 306 -0.23 -13.02 13.48
N ASN A 307 -0.71 -12.82 14.69
CA ASN A 307 -0.07 -13.27 15.93
C ASN A 307 1.35 -12.72 16.17
N ALA A 308 1.68 -11.56 15.59
CA ALA A 308 2.94 -10.86 15.86
C ALA A 308 3.10 -10.60 17.36
N LYS A 309 4.29 -10.89 17.89
CA LYS A 309 4.62 -10.66 19.30
C LYS A 309 5.26 -9.30 19.55
N TYR A 310 5.56 -8.55 18.49
CA TYR A 310 5.98 -7.16 18.55
C TYR A 310 4.79 -6.23 18.26
N SER A 311 4.84 -5.01 18.74
CA SER A 311 3.77 -4.03 18.52
C SER A 311 3.76 -3.56 17.07
N LEU A 312 2.70 -3.91 16.32
CA LEU A 312 2.51 -3.42 14.94
C LEU A 312 2.39 -1.89 14.92
N PHE A 313 1.71 -1.32 15.91
CA PHE A 313 1.54 0.14 15.98
C PHE A 313 2.86 0.86 16.21
N GLU A 314 3.72 0.39 17.11
CA GLU A 314 5.04 0.99 17.33
C GLU A 314 5.93 0.90 16.08
N GLN A 315 5.84 -0.19 15.31
CA GLN A 315 6.53 -0.33 14.04
C GLN A 315 5.98 0.69 13.01
N ASN A 316 4.67 0.84 12.91
CA ASN A 316 4.03 1.84 12.04
C ASN A 316 4.45 3.27 12.42
N VAL A 317 4.50 3.61 13.70
CA VAL A 317 4.97 4.92 14.18
C VAL A 317 6.45 5.15 13.82
N ALA A 318 7.28 4.11 13.93
CA ALA A 318 8.69 4.19 13.54
C ALA A 318 8.87 4.45 12.04
N ILE A 319 8.06 3.78 11.20
CA ILE A 319 8.03 4.01 9.74
C ILE A 319 7.60 5.45 9.45
N ALA A 320 6.49 5.90 10.02
CA ALA A 320 5.95 7.24 9.81
C ALA A 320 6.97 8.33 10.20
N SER A 321 7.60 8.17 11.35
CA SER A 321 8.64 9.08 11.83
C SER A 321 9.87 9.09 10.92
N TRP A 322 10.25 7.92 10.40
CA TRP A 322 11.36 7.80 9.45
C TRP A 322 11.03 8.48 8.12
N ILE A 323 9.81 8.30 7.57
CA ILE A 323 9.37 8.94 6.33
C ILE A 323 9.47 10.46 6.43
N ARG A 324 8.98 11.06 7.52
CA ARG A 324 9.06 12.53 7.73
C ARG A 324 10.51 13.02 7.78
N ARG A 325 11.39 12.36 8.54
CA ARG A 325 12.81 12.72 8.58
C ARG A 325 13.49 12.58 7.21
N THR A 326 13.20 11.48 6.51
CA THR A 326 13.75 11.26 5.16
C THR A 326 13.33 12.33 4.17
N TRP A 327 12.08 12.80 4.28
CA TRP A 327 11.61 13.94 3.47
C TRP A 327 12.44 15.19 3.75
N ASP A 328 12.64 15.56 5.00
CA ASP A 328 13.40 16.75 5.38
C ASP A 328 14.85 16.66 4.86
N GLU A 329 15.50 15.51 5.05
CA GLU A 329 16.86 15.26 4.55
C GLU A 329 16.96 15.39 3.02
N LEU A 330 16.02 14.80 2.28
CA LEU A 330 16.00 14.87 0.81
C LEU A 330 15.69 16.28 0.31
N ALA A 331 14.76 16.98 0.95
CA ALA A 331 14.41 18.35 0.59
C ALA A 331 15.58 19.31 0.79
N ASP A 332 16.37 19.15 1.85
CA ASP A 332 17.56 19.95 2.11
C ASP A 332 18.68 19.64 1.10
N GLN A 333 18.88 18.37 0.73
CA GLN A 333 19.82 17.97 -0.33
C GLN A 333 19.45 18.56 -1.68
N GLU A 334 18.18 18.51 -2.07
CA GLU A 334 17.71 19.10 -3.34
C GLU A 334 17.85 20.64 -3.33
N ALA A 335 17.60 21.29 -2.20
CA ALA A 335 17.80 22.74 -2.08
C ALA A 335 19.27 23.12 -2.23
N ALA A 336 20.20 22.40 -1.59
CA ALA A 336 21.63 22.63 -1.67
C ALA A 336 22.15 22.42 -3.10
N SER A 337 21.69 21.37 -3.80
CA SER A 337 22.07 21.08 -5.19
C SER A 337 21.65 22.18 -6.17
N ARG A 338 20.49 22.80 -5.94
CA ARG A 338 20.00 23.91 -6.78
C ARG A 338 20.80 25.20 -6.58
N VAL A 339 21.33 25.43 -5.38
CA VAL A 339 22.20 26.59 -5.10
C VAL A 339 23.55 26.40 -5.78
N SER A 340 24.19 25.23 -5.60
CA SER A 340 25.52 24.95 -6.21
C SER A 340 25.49 24.90 -7.73
N GLY A 341 24.38 24.49 -8.34
CA GLY A 341 24.22 24.50 -9.80
C GLY A 341 23.94 25.87 -10.41
N ARG A 342 23.60 26.90 -9.60
CA ARG A 342 23.46 28.30 -10.05
C ARG A 342 24.79 29.06 -10.06
N ASP A 343 25.73 28.70 -9.19
CA ASP A 343 27.04 29.32 -9.09
C ASP A 343 28.03 28.84 -10.16
N SER A 344 27.63 27.81 -10.94
CA SER A 344 28.43 27.23 -12.04
C SER A 344 27.96 27.64 -13.43
N ARG A 345 27.06 28.61 -13.56
CA ARG A 345 26.62 29.23 -14.82
C ARG A 345 26.89 30.72 -14.77
#